data_62ffa5287977bf5ac72838a5ddb5dceb
#
_entry.id   62ffa5287977bf5ac72838a5ddb5dceb
#
_cell.length_a   1.000
_cell.length_b   1.000
_cell.length_c   1.000
_cell.angle_alpha   90.00
_cell.angle_beta   90.00
_cell.angle_gamma   90.00
#
_symmetry.space_group_name_H-M   'P 1'
#
loop_
_entity.id
_entity.type
_entity.pdbx_description
1 polymer ?
#
loop_
_entity_poly.entity_id
_entity_poly.type
_entity_poly.pdbx_seq_one_letter_code
_entity_poly.pdbx_strand_id
1 'polypeptide(L)'
;EHVSALCDVDFSGTASKTAKKFPKAKKYADYRIMLEKEKDIDAVTISTPDHVHGPAAAYAMERGIHVYVQKPMTHNIKEARILTEMAREKRVVTQMGNQGGSNPLLNMVQNWIDNDSIGAVSEVKVWTNRPVWPQGVQMPKSDSSLKPDALNWDLWLGPAKEKPYTPNMHPFSWRGWWDYGTGALGDMGCHILDAPYKTLGLHYPTDVECSVGSVYQQAWSQNFIPEGCPPSSIVTLHFNKTDKNDSKIELVWMD
;
A
#
# COMPACT_ATOMS: atom_id res chain seq x y z
N GLU A 1 -2.35 -9.91 -23.95
CA GLU A 1 -2.74 -8.64 -23.29
C GLU A 1 -2.33 -7.45 -24.17
N HIS A 2 -3.23 -6.48 -24.31
CA HIS A 2 -3.00 -5.27 -25.09
C HIS A 2 -3.05 -4.05 -24.18
N VAL A 3 -1.97 -3.26 -24.10
CA VAL A 3 -1.92 -2.00 -23.35
C VAL A 3 -2.42 -0.88 -24.25
N SER A 4 -3.68 -0.48 -24.07
CA SER A 4 -4.37 0.53 -24.89
C SER A 4 -4.10 1.96 -24.41
N ALA A 5 -3.97 2.16 -23.11
CA ALA A 5 -3.78 3.47 -22.51
C ALA A 5 -2.81 3.42 -21.32
N LEU A 6 -2.14 4.53 -21.07
CA LEU A 6 -1.28 4.80 -19.92
C LEU A 6 -1.74 6.08 -19.25
N CYS A 7 -1.77 6.07 -17.91
CA CYS A 7 -2.08 7.27 -17.12
C CYS A 7 -0.97 7.50 -16.10
N ASP A 8 -0.39 8.69 -16.10
CA ASP A 8 0.61 9.12 -15.13
C ASP A 8 0.65 10.64 -15.03
N VAL A 9 0.95 11.16 -13.87
CA VAL A 9 1.07 12.60 -13.61
C VAL A 9 2.42 13.18 -14.07
N ASP A 10 3.38 12.29 -14.41
CA ASP A 10 4.72 12.67 -14.90
C ASP A 10 5.26 11.64 -15.90
N PHE A 11 5.10 11.92 -17.19
CA PHE A 11 5.67 11.11 -18.28
C PHE A 11 7.15 11.41 -18.60
N SER A 12 7.74 12.41 -17.96
CA SER A 12 9.17 12.72 -18.12
C SER A 12 10.06 11.88 -17.20
N GLY A 13 9.53 11.49 -16.04
CA GLY A 13 10.20 10.71 -15.01
C GLY A 13 10.06 9.20 -15.18
N THR A 14 9.56 8.55 -14.14
CA THR A 14 9.45 7.08 -14.05
C THR A 14 8.59 6.47 -15.16
N ALA A 15 7.47 7.10 -15.50
CA ALA A 15 6.56 6.64 -16.54
C ALA A 15 7.15 6.70 -17.96
N SER A 16 8.25 7.44 -18.17
CA SER A 16 8.90 7.55 -19.49
C SER A 16 9.34 6.20 -20.06
N LYS A 17 9.83 5.30 -19.22
CA LYS A 17 10.25 3.95 -19.61
C LYS A 17 9.06 3.13 -20.11
N THR A 18 7.95 3.17 -19.39
CA THR A 18 6.71 2.47 -19.76
C THR A 18 6.13 3.06 -21.04
N ALA A 19 6.13 4.39 -21.19
CA ALA A 19 5.67 5.04 -22.39
C ALA A 19 6.49 4.67 -23.64
N LYS A 20 7.80 4.48 -23.49
CA LYS A 20 8.67 3.97 -24.57
C LYS A 20 8.40 2.50 -24.91
N LYS A 21 8.07 1.68 -23.91
CA LYS A 21 7.73 0.27 -24.09
C LYS A 21 6.40 0.07 -24.83
N PHE A 22 5.44 0.97 -24.61
CA PHE A 22 4.11 0.94 -25.23
C PHE A 22 3.82 2.21 -26.04
N PRO A 23 4.54 2.42 -27.16
CA PRO A 23 4.48 3.68 -27.92
C PRO A 23 3.12 3.95 -28.58
N LYS A 24 2.31 2.91 -28.78
CA LYS A 24 0.97 3.01 -29.37
C LYS A 24 -0.13 3.31 -28.33
N ALA A 25 0.16 3.14 -27.03
CA ALA A 25 -0.77 3.42 -25.97
C ALA A 25 -1.06 4.92 -25.86
N LYS A 26 -2.31 5.28 -25.74
CA LYS A 26 -2.74 6.67 -25.52
C LYS A 26 -2.29 7.12 -24.12
N LYS A 27 -1.93 8.39 -23.99
CA LYS A 27 -1.39 8.95 -22.73
C LYS A 27 -2.39 9.92 -22.10
N TYR A 28 -2.59 9.78 -20.80
CA TYR A 28 -3.49 10.60 -20.00
C TYR A 28 -2.78 11.02 -18.70
N ALA A 29 -3.02 12.26 -18.25
CA ALA A 29 -2.57 12.71 -16.95
C ALA A 29 -3.57 12.36 -15.83
N ASP A 30 -4.87 12.26 -16.18
CA ASP A 30 -5.95 11.97 -15.25
C ASP A 30 -6.64 10.65 -15.62
N TYR A 31 -6.67 9.70 -14.68
CA TYR A 31 -7.30 8.39 -14.87
C TYR A 31 -8.81 8.49 -15.09
N ARG A 32 -9.46 9.51 -14.55
CA ARG A 32 -10.90 9.75 -14.73
C ARG A 32 -11.20 10.05 -16.20
N ILE A 33 -10.42 10.96 -16.79
CA ILE A 33 -10.53 11.30 -18.22
C ILE A 33 -10.17 10.10 -19.09
N MET A 34 -9.16 9.33 -18.72
CA MET A 34 -8.80 8.10 -19.44
C MET A 34 -9.98 7.14 -19.49
N LEU A 35 -10.60 6.81 -18.36
CA LEU A 35 -11.69 5.86 -18.28
C LEU A 35 -13.02 6.41 -18.83
N GLU A 36 -13.16 7.72 -18.99
CA GLU A 36 -14.27 8.34 -19.69
C GLU A 36 -14.13 8.25 -21.21
N LYS A 37 -12.91 8.33 -21.73
CA LYS A 37 -12.65 8.33 -23.18
C LYS A 37 -12.43 6.94 -23.76
N GLU A 38 -11.77 6.06 -23.03
CA GLU A 38 -11.43 4.71 -23.49
C GLU A 38 -12.47 3.72 -22.97
N LYS A 39 -13.48 3.40 -23.81
CA LYS A 39 -14.62 2.55 -23.43
C LYS A 39 -14.33 1.06 -23.56
N ASP A 40 -13.24 0.70 -24.19
CA ASP A 40 -12.83 -0.68 -24.50
C ASP A 40 -11.80 -1.23 -23.48
N ILE A 41 -11.60 -0.55 -22.36
CA ILE A 41 -10.74 -1.03 -21.28
C ILE A 41 -11.48 -2.09 -20.47
N ASP A 42 -10.98 -3.32 -20.50
CA ASP A 42 -11.53 -4.43 -19.69
C ASP A 42 -10.96 -4.43 -18.26
N ALA A 43 -9.71 -4.04 -18.10
CA ALA A 43 -9.01 -4.07 -16.81
C ALA A 43 -7.98 -2.96 -16.68
N VAL A 44 -7.69 -2.56 -15.44
CA VAL A 44 -6.65 -1.59 -15.12
C VAL A 44 -5.67 -2.14 -14.08
N THR A 45 -4.40 -1.76 -14.23
CA THR A 45 -3.39 -1.90 -13.17
C THR A 45 -3.14 -0.55 -12.53
N ILE A 46 -3.30 -0.45 -11.22
CA ILE A 46 -3.14 0.79 -10.44
C ILE A 46 -1.86 0.68 -9.62
N SER A 47 -0.90 1.56 -9.88
CA SER A 47 0.44 1.58 -9.25
C SER A 47 0.82 3.01 -8.84
N THR A 48 -0.12 3.75 -8.33
CA THR A 48 0.02 5.11 -7.82
C THR A 48 0.60 5.12 -6.38
N PRO A 49 0.79 6.27 -5.73
CA PRO A 49 0.95 6.32 -4.28
C PRO A 49 -0.28 5.79 -3.55
N ASP A 50 -0.09 5.31 -2.30
CA ASP A 50 -1.10 4.59 -1.50
C ASP A 50 -2.44 5.34 -1.41
N HIS A 51 -2.39 6.65 -1.19
CA HIS A 51 -3.58 7.50 -1.02
C HIS A 51 -4.48 7.59 -2.26
N VAL A 52 -3.99 7.20 -3.44
CA VAL A 52 -4.76 7.21 -4.71
C VAL A 52 -5.30 5.82 -5.06
N HIS A 53 -4.79 4.75 -4.45
CA HIS A 53 -5.19 3.38 -4.76
C HIS A 53 -6.70 3.16 -4.66
N GLY A 54 -7.27 3.43 -3.49
CA GLY A 54 -8.70 3.25 -3.24
C GLY A 54 -9.60 4.05 -4.17
N PRO A 55 -9.44 5.38 -4.28
CA PRO A 55 -10.24 6.21 -5.18
C PRO A 55 -10.15 5.79 -6.66
N ALA A 56 -8.95 5.48 -7.16
CA ALA A 56 -8.78 5.06 -8.55
C ALA A 56 -9.41 3.68 -8.81
N ALA A 57 -9.26 2.75 -7.86
CA ALA A 57 -9.90 1.43 -7.95
C ALA A 57 -11.43 1.55 -7.95
N ALA A 58 -11.99 2.30 -7.01
CA ALA A 58 -13.44 2.53 -6.94
C ALA A 58 -13.98 3.12 -8.24
N TYR A 59 -13.28 4.11 -8.81
CA TYR A 59 -13.70 4.76 -10.05
C TYR A 59 -13.73 3.80 -11.24
N ALA A 60 -12.78 2.86 -11.32
CA ALA A 60 -12.77 1.82 -12.34
C ALA A 60 -13.85 0.77 -12.10
N MET A 61 -13.96 0.26 -10.88
CA MET A 61 -14.91 -0.79 -10.50
C MET A 61 -16.36 -0.34 -10.68
N GLU A 62 -16.68 0.94 -10.40
CA GLU A 62 -18.02 1.50 -10.65
C GLU A 62 -18.44 1.43 -12.12
N ARG A 63 -17.47 1.39 -13.03
CA ARG A 63 -17.65 1.25 -14.48
C ARG A 63 -17.64 -0.20 -14.97
N GLY A 64 -17.57 -1.17 -14.05
CA GLY A 64 -17.50 -2.59 -14.38
C GLY A 64 -16.11 -3.05 -14.87
N ILE A 65 -15.07 -2.25 -14.65
CA ILE A 65 -13.70 -2.53 -15.09
C ILE A 65 -12.98 -3.35 -14.00
N HIS A 66 -12.31 -4.41 -14.40
CA HIS A 66 -11.50 -5.25 -13.51
C HIS A 66 -10.27 -4.51 -13.02
N VAL A 67 -9.82 -4.79 -11.78
CA VAL A 67 -8.72 -4.03 -11.19
C VAL A 67 -7.63 -4.92 -10.60
N TYR A 68 -6.39 -4.59 -10.91
CA TYR A 68 -5.21 -5.03 -10.19
C TYR A 68 -4.62 -3.82 -9.46
N VAL A 69 -4.69 -3.79 -8.15
CA VAL A 69 -4.24 -2.66 -7.33
C VAL A 69 -2.96 -3.03 -6.61
N GLN A 70 -1.92 -2.20 -6.68
CA GLN A 70 -0.71 -2.42 -5.91
C GLN A 70 -0.98 -2.37 -4.40
N LYS A 71 -0.08 -2.99 -3.65
CA LYS A 71 -0.09 -2.98 -2.19
C LYS A 71 0.43 -1.62 -1.63
N PRO A 72 -0.04 -1.17 -0.47
CA PRO A 72 -1.27 -1.63 0.20
C PRO A 72 -2.50 -1.33 -0.66
N MET A 73 -3.51 -2.19 -0.60
CA MET A 73 -4.69 -2.07 -1.47
C MET A 73 -5.38 -0.71 -1.36
N THR A 74 -5.39 -0.15 -0.16
CA THR A 74 -6.01 1.15 0.15
C THR A 74 -5.20 1.89 1.20
N HIS A 75 -5.45 3.18 1.34
CA HIS A 75 -4.82 4.04 2.33
C HIS A 75 -5.48 3.95 3.72
N ASN A 76 -6.74 3.54 3.78
CA ASN A 76 -7.48 3.39 5.02
C ASN A 76 -8.51 2.24 4.98
N ILE A 77 -8.98 1.83 6.16
CA ILE A 77 -9.89 0.69 6.33
C ILE A 77 -11.24 0.93 5.66
N LYS A 78 -11.75 2.16 5.67
CA LYS A 78 -13.04 2.49 5.04
C LYS A 78 -13.01 2.24 3.54
N GLU A 79 -11.94 2.64 2.88
CA GLU A 79 -11.73 2.37 1.44
C GLU A 79 -11.71 0.87 1.16
N ALA A 80 -10.99 0.08 1.98
CA ALA A 80 -10.93 -1.37 1.81
C ALA A 80 -12.31 -2.03 1.91
N ARG A 81 -13.15 -1.60 2.83
CA ARG A 81 -14.53 -2.08 2.96
C ARG A 81 -15.37 -1.70 1.76
N ILE A 82 -15.29 -0.44 1.32
CA ILE A 82 -16.01 0.04 0.12
C ILE A 82 -15.63 -0.79 -1.10
N LEU A 83 -14.34 -1.02 -1.35
CA LEU A 83 -13.89 -1.81 -2.50
C LEU A 83 -14.37 -3.28 -2.40
N THR A 84 -14.40 -3.85 -1.20
CA THR A 84 -14.89 -5.21 -0.96
C THR A 84 -16.38 -5.34 -1.32
N GLU A 85 -17.20 -4.40 -0.90
CA GLU A 85 -18.63 -4.36 -1.19
C GLU A 85 -18.87 -4.12 -2.69
N MET A 86 -18.17 -3.15 -3.25
CA MET A 86 -18.26 -2.80 -4.67
C MET A 86 -17.85 -3.97 -5.59
N ALA A 87 -16.81 -4.75 -5.21
CA ALA A 87 -16.38 -5.92 -5.99
C ALA A 87 -17.51 -6.96 -6.10
N ARG A 88 -18.26 -7.17 -5.01
CA ARG A 88 -19.42 -8.09 -5.00
C ARG A 88 -20.60 -7.53 -5.80
N GLU A 89 -20.93 -6.27 -5.60
CA GLU A 89 -22.05 -5.60 -6.27
C GLU A 89 -21.83 -5.53 -7.79
N LYS A 90 -20.67 -5.06 -8.23
CA LYS A 90 -20.33 -4.88 -9.65
C LYS A 90 -19.86 -6.18 -10.32
N ARG A 91 -19.62 -7.24 -9.55
CA ARG A 91 -19.12 -8.55 -10.04
C ARG A 91 -17.82 -8.42 -10.84
N VAL A 92 -16.95 -7.52 -10.44
CA VAL A 92 -15.63 -7.34 -11.07
C VAL A 92 -14.58 -8.22 -10.41
N VAL A 93 -13.61 -8.64 -11.20
CA VAL A 93 -12.43 -9.36 -10.69
C VAL A 93 -11.46 -8.36 -10.10
N THR A 94 -10.98 -8.64 -8.89
CA THR A 94 -10.04 -7.80 -8.16
C THR A 94 -8.83 -8.59 -7.71
N GLN A 95 -7.65 -7.99 -7.76
CA GLN A 95 -6.42 -8.56 -7.25
C GLN A 95 -5.57 -7.49 -6.59
N MET A 96 -5.07 -7.75 -5.39
CA MET A 96 -4.02 -6.92 -4.78
C MET A 96 -2.64 -7.37 -5.27
N GLY A 97 -1.76 -6.40 -5.53
CA GLY A 97 -0.39 -6.59 -6.03
C GLY A 97 0.59 -7.08 -4.97
N ASN A 98 0.22 -8.11 -4.22
CA ASN A 98 1.08 -8.76 -3.24
C ASN A 98 1.81 -9.96 -3.89
N GLN A 99 2.86 -9.68 -4.66
CA GLN A 99 3.57 -10.67 -5.47
C GLN A 99 4.18 -11.82 -4.64
N GLY A 100 4.57 -11.58 -3.38
CA GLY A 100 5.05 -12.61 -2.47
C GLY A 100 4.02 -13.71 -2.23
N GLY A 101 2.72 -13.35 -2.25
CA GLY A 101 1.61 -14.27 -2.09
C GLY A 101 1.47 -15.33 -3.21
N SER A 102 2.14 -15.14 -4.33
CA SER A 102 2.20 -16.11 -5.44
C SER A 102 3.48 -16.98 -5.40
N ASN A 103 4.31 -16.85 -4.36
CA ASN A 103 5.52 -17.64 -4.24
C ASN A 103 5.17 -19.11 -3.90
N PRO A 104 5.60 -20.09 -4.71
CA PRO A 104 5.33 -21.50 -4.46
C PRO A 104 5.91 -22.03 -3.14
N LEU A 105 6.90 -21.36 -2.55
CA LEU A 105 7.42 -21.71 -1.22
C LEU A 105 6.38 -21.56 -0.11
N LEU A 106 5.35 -20.74 -0.29
CA LEU A 106 4.23 -20.66 0.66
C LEU A 106 3.48 -21.98 0.77
N ASN A 107 3.36 -22.75 -0.31
CA ASN A 107 2.76 -24.08 -0.29
C ASN A 107 3.59 -25.06 0.56
N MET A 108 4.91 -24.92 0.56
CA MET A 108 5.80 -25.73 1.40
C MET A 108 5.63 -25.40 2.89
N VAL A 109 5.56 -24.11 3.22
CA VAL A 109 5.28 -23.66 4.60
C VAL A 109 3.89 -24.14 5.03
N GLN A 110 2.88 -24.04 4.17
CA GLN A 110 1.53 -24.56 4.45
C GLN A 110 1.57 -26.06 4.73
N ASN A 111 2.29 -26.85 3.93
CA ASN A 111 2.43 -28.28 4.14
C ASN A 111 3.10 -28.63 5.49
N TRP A 112 4.07 -27.84 5.95
CA TRP A 112 4.68 -28.06 7.27
C TRP A 112 3.68 -27.80 8.40
N ILE A 113 2.88 -26.75 8.30
CA ILE A 113 1.82 -26.46 9.28
C ILE A 113 0.75 -27.56 9.25
N ASP A 114 0.24 -27.91 8.07
CA ASP A 114 -0.84 -28.89 7.91
C ASP A 114 -0.42 -30.32 8.36
N ASN A 115 0.88 -30.63 8.34
CA ASN A 115 1.43 -31.90 8.82
C ASN A 115 1.99 -31.83 10.24
N ASP A 116 1.66 -30.78 10.99
CA ASP A 116 2.10 -30.60 12.39
C ASP A 116 3.62 -30.68 12.60
N SER A 117 4.40 -30.28 11.58
CA SER A 117 5.87 -30.45 11.57
C SER A 117 6.57 -29.63 12.66
N ILE A 118 5.95 -28.56 13.14
CA ILE A 118 6.47 -27.69 14.20
C ILE A 118 5.54 -27.60 15.43
N GLY A 119 4.46 -28.38 15.43
CA GLY A 119 3.43 -28.33 16.47
C GLY A 119 2.57 -27.06 16.42
N ALA A 120 1.75 -26.86 17.45
CA ALA A 120 0.91 -25.69 17.57
C ALA A 120 1.75 -24.40 17.73
N VAL A 121 1.52 -23.43 16.87
CA VAL A 121 2.24 -22.15 16.87
C VAL A 121 1.63 -21.21 17.90
N SER A 122 2.41 -20.78 18.89
CA SER A 122 1.98 -19.82 19.91
C SER A 122 2.54 -18.40 19.68
N GLU A 123 3.67 -18.29 18.99
CA GLU A 123 4.33 -17.01 18.74
C GLU A 123 4.81 -16.92 17.29
N VAL A 124 4.61 -15.74 16.68
CA VAL A 124 5.14 -15.38 15.35
C VAL A 124 5.86 -14.06 15.45
N LYS A 125 7.13 -14.01 15.08
CA LYS A 125 7.90 -12.75 15.02
C LYS A 125 8.23 -12.41 13.58
N VAL A 126 7.89 -11.20 13.18
CA VAL A 126 8.13 -10.66 11.83
C VAL A 126 8.79 -9.30 11.93
N TRP A 127 9.72 -9.02 11.03
CA TRP A 127 10.45 -7.75 11.04
C TRP A 127 10.87 -7.33 9.64
N THR A 128 11.23 -6.04 9.52
CA THR A 128 11.77 -5.45 8.31
C THR A 128 12.94 -4.51 8.61
N ASN A 129 13.76 -4.24 7.60
CA ASN A 129 14.78 -3.19 7.64
C ASN A 129 14.25 -1.83 7.11
N ARG A 130 12.95 -1.70 6.94
CA ARG A 130 12.32 -0.44 6.55
C ARG A 130 12.07 0.42 7.80
N PRO A 131 11.98 1.75 7.62
CA PRO A 131 11.92 2.51 6.36
C PRO A 131 13.30 2.76 5.72
N VAL A 132 13.33 2.88 4.37
CA VAL A 132 14.48 3.38 3.59
C VAL A 132 14.17 4.74 2.94
N TRP A 133 13.15 5.39 3.42
CA TRP A 133 12.70 6.74 3.10
C TRP A 133 12.65 7.59 4.37
N PRO A 134 12.59 8.92 4.27
CA PRO A 134 12.41 9.78 5.43
C PRO A 134 11.11 9.43 6.18
N GLN A 135 11.23 9.04 7.44
CA GLN A 135 10.12 8.70 8.34
C GLN A 135 10.47 9.15 9.76
N GLY A 136 9.49 9.58 10.55
CA GLY A 136 9.73 10.17 11.85
C GLY A 136 10.39 11.56 11.81
N VAL A 137 10.31 12.22 10.67
CA VAL A 137 10.87 13.56 10.44
C VAL A 137 9.80 14.49 9.90
N GLN A 138 9.99 15.80 10.12
CA GLN A 138 9.08 16.80 9.59
C GLN A 138 9.01 16.76 8.07
N MET A 139 7.81 16.98 7.54
CA MET A 139 7.63 17.14 6.10
C MET A 139 8.44 18.34 5.59
N PRO A 140 9.10 18.23 4.44
CA PRO A 140 9.79 19.38 3.84
C PRO A 140 8.84 20.55 3.64
N LYS A 141 9.36 21.77 3.78
CA LYS A 141 8.58 22.97 3.50
C LYS A 141 8.18 22.99 2.02
N SER A 142 6.94 23.37 1.76
CA SER A 142 6.45 23.54 0.40
C SER A 142 7.23 24.66 -0.33
N ASP A 143 7.60 24.37 -1.58
CA ASP A 143 8.28 25.33 -2.46
C ASP A 143 7.87 25.05 -3.91
N SER A 144 6.95 25.85 -4.42
CA SER A 144 6.45 25.72 -5.79
C SER A 144 7.48 26.04 -6.87
N SER A 145 8.56 26.75 -6.52
CA SER A 145 9.64 27.04 -7.46
C SER A 145 10.48 25.82 -7.84
N LEU A 146 10.44 24.78 -7.00
CA LEU A 146 11.14 23.51 -7.20
C LEU A 146 10.27 22.46 -7.91
N LYS A 147 9.03 22.78 -8.28
CA LYS A 147 8.13 21.81 -8.93
C LYS A 147 8.65 21.51 -10.36
N PRO A 148 8.85 20.23 -10.71
CA PRO A 148 9.15 19.86 -12.08
C PRO A 148 8.03 20.30 -13.05
N ASP A 149 8.38 20.89 -14.18
CA ASP A 149 7.41 21.40 -15.17
C ASP A 149 6.45 20.31 -15.67
N ALA A 150 6.96 19.10 -15.85
CA ALA A 150 6.17 17.96 -16.35
C ALA A 150 5.25 17.34 -15.30
N LEU A 151 5.44 17.64 -14.01
CA LEU A 151 4.65 17.06 -12.93
C LEU A 151 3.32 17.82 -12.75
N ASN A 152 2.21 17.11 -12.90
CA ASN A 152 0.91 17.62 -12.48
C ASN A 152 0.71 17.37 -10.98
N TRP A 153 1.06 18.36 -10.16
CA TRP A 153 1.03 18.24 -8.70
C TRP A 153 -0.38 18.12 -8.14
N ASP A 154 -1.35 18.79 -8.71
CA ASP A 154 -2.76 18.71 -8.29
C ASP A 154 -3.30 17.27 -8.47
N LEU A 155 -3.07 16.67 -9.62
CA LEU A 155 -3.44 15.27 -9.87
C LEU A 155 -2.63 14.29 -9.01
N TRP A 156 -1.38 14.63 -8.66
CA TRP A 156 -0.59 13.81 -7.75
C TRP A 156 -1.16 13.85 -6.32
N LEU A 157 -1.58 15.02 -5.84
CA LEU A 157 -2.27 15.14 -4.55
C LEU A 157 -3.58 14.36 -4.53
N GLY A 158 -4.34 14.36 -5.62
CA GLY A 158 -5.58 13.61 -5.75
C GLY A 158 -6.55 13.87 -4.59
N PRO A 159 -6.87 12.86 -3.75
CA PRO A 159 -7.78 13.01 -2.60
C PRO A 159 -7.13 13.63 -1.36
N ALA A 160 -5.81 13.80 -1.33
CA ALA A 160 -5.11 14.40 -0.21
C ALA A 160 -5.42 15.90 -0.09
N LYS A 161 -5.13 16.48 1.07
CA LYS A 161 -5.34 17.90 1.30
C LYS A 161 -4.53 18.74 0.31
N GLU A 162 -5.20 19.70 -0.33
CA GLU A 162 -4.55 20.66 -1.21
C GLU A 162 -3.44 21.43 -0.49
N LYS A 163 -2.27 21.46 -1.09
CA LYS A 163 -1.11 22.23 -0.62
C LYS A 163 -0.16 22.54 -1.78
N PRO A 164 0.66 23.60 -1.66
CA PRO A 164 1.71 23.90 -2.64
C PRO A 164 2.69 22.72 -2.77
N TYR A 165 3.41 22.68 -3.89
CA TYR A 165 4.38 21.62 -4.14
C TYR A 165 5.35 21.44 -2.96
N THR A 166 5.50 20.20 -2.54
CA THR A 166 6.42 19.79 -1.49
C THR A 166 7.53 18.95 -2.11
N PRO A 167 8.78 19.45 -2.11
CA PRO A 167 9.89 18.75 -2.74
C PRO A 167 10.16 17.38 -2.09
N ASN A 168 10.73 16.47 -2.86
CA ASN A 168 11.12 15.13 -2.46
C ASN A 168 9.96 14.17 -2.11
N MET A 169 8.69 14.56 -2.24
CA MET A 169 7.57 13.62 -2.08
C MET A 169 7.53 12.63 -3.24
N HIS A 170 7.32 13.15 -4.45
CA HIS A 170 7.38 12.38 -5.68
C HIS A 170 8.85 12.11 -6.09
N PRO A 171 9.18 10.91 -6.59
CA PRO A 171 8.30 9.76 -6.84
C PRO A 171 8.26 8.72 -5.72
N PHE A 172 9.03 8.87 -4.62
CA PHE A 172 9.25 7.75 -3.68
C PHE A 172 9.04 8.07 -2.20
N SER A 173 9.48 9.24 -1.72
CA SER A 173 9.63 9.49 -0.27
C SER A 173 8.31 9.82 0.45
N TRP A 174 7.20 9.98 -0.28
CA TRP A 174 5.86 10.23 0.26
C TRP A 174 5.41 9.21 1.33
N ARG A 175 6.00 8.03 1.36
CA ARG A 175 5.62 6.90 2.24
C ARG A 175 5.70 7.20 3.73
N GLY A 176 6.55 8.15 4.13
CA GLY A 176 6.78 8.49 5.54
C GLY A 176 5.75 9.43 6.15
N TRP A 177 4.75 9.90 5.41
CA TRP A 177 3.73 10.84 5.90
C TRP A 177 2.32 10.34 5.65
N TRP A 178 1.50 10.45 6.70
CA TRP A 178 0.13 9.92 6.73
C TRP A 178 -0.80 10.49 5.65
N ASP A 179 -0.52 11.68 5.14
CA ASP A 179 -1.31 12.25 4.03
C ASP A 179 -1.23 11.41 2.75
N TYR A 180 -0.15 10.64 2.56
CA TYR A 180 0.14 9.97 1.30
C TYR A 180 0.44 8.48 1.43
N GLY A 181 1.10 8.07 2.52
CA GLY A 181 1.61 6.73 2.74
C GLY A 181 1.15 6.12 4.05
N THR A 182 1.63 4.94 4.30
CA THR A 182 1.22 4.09 5.43
C THR A 182 2.42 3.64 6.29
N GLY A 183 3.59 4.28 6.09
CA GLY A 183 4.81 3.96 6.81
C GLY A 183 5.35 2.57 6.55
N ALA A 184 6.33 2.15 7.35
CA ALA A 184 6.99 0.87 7.18
C ALA A 184 6.04 -0.32 7.37
N LEU A 185 5.15 -0.27 8.36
CA LEU A 185 4.17 -1.33 8.59
C LEU A 185 3.22 -1.50 7.39
N GLY A 186 2.63 -0.43 6.89
CA GLY A 186 1.70 -0.52 5.76
C GLY A 186 2.39 -0.92 4.46
N ASP A 187 3.61 -0.42 4.21
CA ASP A 187 4.38 -0.76 3.02
C ASP A 187 4.84 -2.23 3.01
N MET A 188 5.34 -2.75 4.14
CA MET A 188 5.96 -4.07 4.24
C MET A 188 5.08 -5.14 4.88
N GLY A 189 4.12 -4.75 5.72
CA GLY A 189 3.21 -5.69 6.37
C GLY A 189 2.47 -6.58 5.37
N CYS A 190 2.02 -6.00 4.25
CA CYS A 190 1.38 -6.75 3.16
C CYS A 190 2.25 -7.90 2.62
N HIS A 191 3.57 -7.77 2.66
CA HIS A 191 4.49 -8.80 2.18
C HIS A 191 4.83 -9.83 3.25
N ILE A 192 5.06 -9.38 4.48
CA ILE A 192 5.65 -10.20 5.54
C ILE A 192 4.57 -10.92 6.35
N LEU A 193 3.43 -10.25 6.60
CA LEU A 193 2.30 -10.85 7.31
C LEU A 193 1.49 -11.83 6.45
N ASP A 194 1.62 -11.79 5.13
CA ASP A 194 0.85 -12.65 4.21
C ASP A 194 1.06 -14.14 4.50
N ALA A 195 2.31 -14.54 4.76
CA ALA A 195 2.64 -15.94 5.06
C ALA A 195 1.94 -16.44 6.32
N PRO A 196 2.13 -15.87 7.52
CA PRO A 196 1.46 -16.33 8.73
C PRO A 196 -0.07 -16.20 8.63
N TYR A 197 -0.61 -15.17 8.02
CA TYR A 197 -2.06 -15.02 7.85
C TYR A 197 -2.67 -16.17 7.04
N LYS A 198 -2.02 -16.57 5.94
CA LYS A 198 -2.50 -17.67 5.08
C LYS A 198 -2.28 -19.03 5.72
N THR A 199 -1.08 -19.28 6.22
CA THR A 199 -0.71 -20.62 6.69
C THR A 199 -1.36 -20.99 8.03
N LEU A 200 -1.56 -20.01 8.91
CA LEU A 200 -2.22 -20.22 10.21
C LEU A 200 -3.72 -19.90 10.20
N GLY A 201 -4.27 -19.46 9.05
CA GLY A 201 -5.68 -19.11 8.94
C GLY A 201 -6.08 -17.92 9.81
N LEU A 202 -5.20 -16.90 9.95
CA LEU A 202 -5.49 -15.74 10.76
C LEU A 202 -6.55 -14.85 10.10
N HIS A 203 -7.39 -14.25 10.94
CA HIS A 203 -8.41 -13.28 10.54
C HIS A 203 -8.19 -11.93 11.24
N TYR A 204 -9.20 -11.46 11.99
CA TYR A 204 -9.06 -10.24 12.80
C TYR A 204 -8.41 -10.57 14.14
N PRO A 205 -7.46 -9.75 14.61
CA PRO A 205 -6.93 -9.89 15.97
C PRO A 205 -8.02 -9.59 17.00
N THR A 206 -7.89 -10.19 18.17
CA THR A 206 -8.77 -9.90 19.31
C THR A 206 -8.44 -8.57 19.95
N ASP A 207 -7.17 -8.24 19.98
CA ASP A 207 -6.64 -6.98 20.50
C ASP A 207 -5.28 -6.68 19.88
N VAL A 208 -4.84 -5.43 20.01
CA VAL A 208 -3.60 -4.91 19.44
C VAL A 208 -2.90 -4.02 20.44
N GLU A 209 -1.61 -4.25 20.64
CA GLU A 209 -0.73 -3.37 21.41
C GLU A 209 0.27 -2.69 20.46
N CYS A 210 0.63 -1.44 20.76
CA CYS A 210 1.58 -0.71 19.94
C CYS A 210 2.53 0.14 20.78
N SER A 211 3.83 0.01 20.49
CA SER A 211 4.88 0.92 20.96
C SER A 211 5.58 1.54 19.76
N VAL A 212 5.87 2.83 19.84
CA VAL A 212 6.53 3.57 18.76
C VAL A 212 7.81 4.25 19.25
N GLY A 213 8.80 4.29 18.37
CA GLY A 213 10.01 5.07 18.59
C GLY A 213 9.73 6.58 18.43
N SER A 214 10.61 7.38 18.98
CA SER A 214 10.60 8.84 18.86
C SER A 214 11.98 9.38 18.56
N VAL A 215 12.04 10.50 17.87
CA VAL A 215 13.27 11.25 17.63
C VAL A 215 13.32 12.45 18.57
N TYR A 216 14.46 12.70 19.18
CA TYR A 216 14.72 13.89 19.99
C TYR A 216 15.41 14.96 19.15
N GLN A 217 14.92 16.18 19.19
CA GLN A 217 15.59 17.34 18.56
C GLN A 217 16.81 17.77 19.35
N GLN A 218 16.72 17.69 20.67
CA GLN A 218 17.78 17.95 21.63
C GLN A 218 17.54 17.14 22.90
N ALA A 219 18.51 17.06 23.80
CA ALA A 219 18.39 16.34 25.06
C ALA A 219 17.08 16.75 25.79
N TRP A 220 16.28 15.73 26.19
CA TRP A 220 15.02 15.89 26.92
C TRP A 220 13.87 16.55 26.15
N SER A 221 14.05 16.90 24.86
CA SER A 221 13.01 17.48 24.00
C SER A 221 12.62 16.51 22.90
N GLN A 222 11.56 15.74 23.14
CA GLN A 222 10.99 14.83 22.17
C GLN A 222 10.36 15.60 21.01
N ASN A 223 10.63 15.18 19.79
CA ASN A 223 10.01 15.74 18.60
C ASN A 223 8.75 14.95 18.26
N PHE A 224 7.58 15.56 18.47
CA PHE A 224 6.31 14.99 18.08
C PHE A 224 5.92 15.49 16.69
N ILE A 225 5.75 14.55 15.74
CA ILE A 225 5.45 14.83 14.34
C ILE A 225 4.15 14.12 13.97
N PRO A 226 2.99 14.76 14.20
CA PRO A 226 1.70 14.11 14.00
C PRO A 226 1.39 13.77 12.53
N GLU A 227 1.98 14.50 11.59
CA GLU A 227 1.84 14.24 10.15
C GLU A 227 2.71 13.10 9.63
N GLY A 228 3.73 12.69 10.40
CA GLY A 228 4.70 11.66 10.03
C GLY A 228 4.38 10.30 10.64
N CYS A 229 4.68 9.25 9.90
CA CYS A 229 4.72 7.91 10.47
C CYS A 229 5.87 7.81 11.48
N PRO A 230 5.75 7.02 12.57
CA PRO A 230 6.80 6.90 13.57
C PRO A 230 8.07 6.31 12.96
N PRO A 231 9.27 6.68 13.45
CA PRO A 231 10.55 6.21 12.89
C PRO A 231 10.76 4.70 13.05
N SER A 232 10.10 4.09 14.01
CA SER A 232 10.07 2.64 14.25
C SER A 232 8.84 2.25 15.03
N SER A 233 8.42 1.00 14.94
CA SER A 233 7.29 0.48 15.71
C SER A 233 7.49 -0.98 16.15
N ILE A 234 6.84 -1.33 17.27
CA ILE A 234 6.57 -2.70 17.68
C ILE A 234 5.05 -2.80 17.83
N VAL A 235 4.45 -3.71 17.05
CA VAL A 235 3.01 -3.95 17.09
C VAL A 235 2.74 -5.41 17.38
N THR A 236 2.05 -5.68 18.49
CA THR A 236 1.66 -7.03 18.90
C THR A 236 0.18 -7.24 18.58
N LEU A 237 -0.12 -8.29 17.85
CA LEU A 237 -1.45 -8.70 17.46
C LEU A 237 -1.76 -10.04 18.18
N HIS A 238 -2.89 -10.11 18.90
CA HIS A 238 -3.32 -11.33 19.54
C HIS A 238 -4.47 -11.98 18.76
N PHE A 239 -4.39 -13.30 18.62
CA PHE A 239 -5.40 -14.09 17.91
C PHE A 239 -5.86 -15.27 18.76
N ASN A 240 -7.13 -15.61 18.63
CA ASN A 240 -7.62 -16.89 19.12
C ASN A 240 -7.09 -18.03 18.24
N LYS A 241 -7.24 -19.26 18.71
CA LYS A 241 -7.00 -20.45 17.88
C LYS A 241 -7.84 -20.41 16.60
N THR A 242 -7.33 -21.03 15.57
CA THR A 242 -7.96 -21.11 14.25
C THR A 242 -8.21 -22.58 13.88
N ASP A 243 -8.88 -22.82 12.76
CA ASP A 243 -9.06 -24.20 12.23
C ASP A 243 -7.73 -24.85 11.80
N LYS A 244 -6.66 -24.05 11.64
CA LYS A 244 -5.32 -24.48 11.23
C LYS A 244 -4.30 -24.50 12.36
N ASN A 245 -4.64 -23.96 13.52
CA ASN A 245 -3.72 -23.88 14.65
C ASN A 245 -4.48 -23.93 15.99
N ASP A 246 -4.19 -24.94 16.80
CA ASP A 246 -4.91 -25.19 18.06
C ASP A 246 -4.36 -24.43 19.28
N SER A 247 -3.60 -23.38 19.06
CA SER A 247 -3.09 -22.48 20.09
C SER A 247 -3.53 -21.03 19.84
N LYS A 248 -3.62 -20.22 20.91
CA LYS A 248 -3.63 -18.76 20.76
C LYS A 248 -2.30 -18.31 20.18
N ILE A 249 -2.32 -17.26 19.38
CA ILE A 249 -1.15 -16.77 18.67
C ILE A 249 -0.90 -15.32 19.05
N GLU A 250 0.34 -15.04 19.46
CA GLU A 250 0.89 -13.70 19.55
C GLU A 250 1.75 -13.45 18.32
N LEU A 251 1.38 -12.45 17.50
CA LEU A 251 2.16 -12.05 16.34
C LEU A 251 2.77 -10.68 16.58
N VAL A 252 4.10 -10.61 16.60
CA VAL A 252 4.86 -9.39 16.87
C VAL A 252 5.49 -8.89 15.59
N TRP A 253 5.10 -7.69 15.18
CA TRP A 253 5.73 -6.89 14.12
C TRP A 253 6.79 -5.97 14.70
N MET A 254 7.91 -5.81 13.96
CA MET A 254 9.00 -4.89 14.32
C MET A 254 9.55 -4.19 13.06
N ASP A 255 9.68 -2.87 13.12
CA ASP A 255 10.33 -2.02 12.11
C ASP A 255 11.19 -0.93 12.74
#